data_ebbcc25a425829717eac0b2a77f5b94e
#
_entry.id   ebbcc25a425829717eac0b2a77f5b94e
#
_cell.length_a   1.000
_cell.length_b   1.000
_cell.length_c   1.000
_cell.angle_alpha   90.00
_cell.angle_beta   90.00
_cell.angle_gamma   90.00
#
_symmetry.space_group_name_H-M   'P 1'
#
loop_
_entity.id
_entity.type
_entity.pdbx_description
1 polymer ?
#
loop_
_entity_poly.entity_id
_entity_poly.type
_entity_poly.pdbx_seq_one_letter_code
_entity_poly.pdbx_strand_id
1 'polypeptide(L)'
;MNINENEYRKLLESIFNRFPSFQRVGGMAYKPGLERMESIANLLGNPQDKFRSIHIAGTNGKGSTSHILASVLNECGLKVGLYTSPHLWDFRERIKVSAGASASAMQMIEKEYVYRFLMQNMAKFEELQASFFEITTAMAFSYFCHCKVDVAVIECGLGGRLDSTNIIVPQLSIITNIGKDHCEYLGYELPQIASEKAGIIKEGVPAIIGEATEESVCRVFRERAQSCNSPIHFSNSASPQEWLSLYLNNLSPASSPDAAELSAFLQQLVSRMDLRGSYQQKNLRAVLAALSQLALNPYFAEALRRGTLAAKLAATPFAKGIEEASRITGLHGRWEHLVADSEGRLHFASSSAEAGYQVEIICDTGHNAHGFAQTGVQIAALAAGTDLPRRLIMIFGCVADKDLDSVIPLLPNEYAPGYKAYYLFVNASGSRAMPSQTLAKRVLAAGFSGEAIVAENSVMPAFEHYLAKLYRPGDLLFIGGSSYVVASLKIENAQ
;
A
#
# COMPACT_ATOMS: atom_id res chain seq x y z
N MET A 1 -8.23 30.49 -8.26
CA MET A 1 -6.88 31.14 -8.15
C MET A 1 -5.91 30.20 -8.84
N ASN A 2 -5.30 30.61 -9.94
CA ASN A 2 -4.22 29.78 -10.52
C ASN A 2 -3.01 29.91 -9.60
N ILE A 3 -2.69 28.86 -8.86
CA ILE A 3 -1.53 28.82 -7.98
C ILE A 3 -0.29 28.66 -8.85
N ASN A 4 0.72 29.49 -8.60
CA ASN A 4 2.01 29.36 -9.22
C ASN A 4 2.67 28.07 -8.75
N GLU A 5 3.07 27.20 -9.66
CA GLU A 5 3.70 25.90 -9.38
C GLU A 5 4.94 26.04 -8.45
N ASN A 6 5.71 27.12 -8.64
CA ASN A 6 6.88 27.41 -7.79
C ASN A 6 6.47 27.76 -6.35
N GLU A 7 5.36 28.47 -6.14
CA GLU A 7 4.86 28.79 -4.80
C GLU A 7 4.35 27.54 -4.09
N TYR A 8 3.63 26.69 -4.81
CA TYR A 8 3.16 25.42 -4.30
C TYR A 8 4.33 24.52 -3.85
N ARG A 9 5.35 24.39 -4.70
CA ARG A 9 6.55 23.60 -4.38
C ARG A 9 7.29 24.15 -3.16
N LYS A 10 7.52 25.47 -3.11
CA LYS A 10 8.17 26.10 -1.93
C LYS A 10 7.38 25.91 -0.65
N LEU A 11 6.03 25.93 -0.71
CA LEU A 11 5.19 25.69 0.44
C LEU A 11 5.32 24.23 0.92
N LEU A 12 5.28 23.25 0.02
CA LEU A 12 5.49 21.85 0.38
C LEU A 12 6.88 21.61 0.97
N GLU A 13 7.94 22.16 0.38
CA GLU A 13 9.30 22.08 0.91
C GLU A 13 9.40 22.71 2.31
N SER A 14 8.73 23.84 2.54
CA SER A 14 8.65 24.49 3.85
C SER A 14 8.02 23.57 4.89
N ILE A 15 6.94 22.86 4.55
CA ILE A 15 6.28 21.91 5.45
C ILE A 15 7.18 20.74 5.78
N PHE A 16 7.76 20.13 4.76
CA PHE A 16 8.71 19.03 4.96
C PHE A 16 9.92 19.44 5.82
N ASN A 17 10.32 20.71 5.78
CA ASN A 17 11.44 21.22 6.57
C ASN A 17 11.05 21.60 8.00
N ARG A 18 9.86 22.17 8.20
CA ARG A 18 9.39 22.65 9.51
C ARG A 18 8.79 21.57 10.39
N PHE A 19 8.10 20.60 9.77
CA PHE A 19 7.41 19.53 10.49
C PHE A 19 8.12 18.20 10.26
N PRO A 20 8.59 17.53 11.33
CA PRO A 20 9.28 16.26 11.22
C PRO A 20 8.41 15.22 10.53
N SER A 21 8.92 14.61 9.45
CA SER A 21 8.25 13.50 8.78
C SER A 21 9.05 12.21 8.98
N PHE A 22 8.33 11.09 9.18
CA PHE A 22 8.96 9.77 9.33
C PHE A 22 9.82 9.40 8.12
N GLN A 23 9.42 9.83 6.93
CA GLN A 23 10.20 9.63 5.70
C GLN A 23 11.59 10.30 5.76
N ARG A 24 11.73 11.48 6.39
CA ARG A 24 13.00 12.21 6.45
C ARG A 24 13.85 11.89 7.64
N VAL A 25 13.26 11.83 8.83
CA VAL A 25 14.00 11.73 10.10
C VAL A 25 13.73 10.43 10.85
N GLY A 26 13.02 9.49 10.23
CA GLY A 26 12.69 8.22 10.86
C GLY A 26 11.85 8.41 12.12
N GLY A 27 12.12 7.60 13.11
CA GLY A 27 11.33 7.57 14.34
C GLY A 27 11.36 8.84 15.19
N MET A 28 12.30 9.73 14.98
CA MET A 28 12.29 11.04 15.67
C MET A 28 11.06 11.90 15.32
N ALA A 29 10.40 11.58 14.19
CA ALA A 29 9.13 12.21 13.82
C ALA A 29 7.92 11.60 14.52
N TYR A 30 8.06 10.43 15.15
CA TYR A 30 6.96 9.76 15.81
C TYR A 30 6.62 10.48 17.12
N LYS A 31 5.41 11.01 17.18
CA LYS A 31 4.88 11.69 18.34
C LYS A 31 3.64 10.92 18.84
N PRO A 32 3.79 9.96 19.74
CA PRO A 32 2.67 9.16 20.23
C PRO A 32 1.66 10.01 21.00
N GLY A 33 0.40 9.62 20.95
CA GLY A 33 -0.72 10.31 21.63
C GLY A 33 -1.72 10.86 20.63
N LEU A 34 -2.99 10.91 21.01
CA LEU A 34 -4.09 11.39 20.18
C LEU A 34 -4.51 12.83 20.53
N GLU A 35 -4.14 13.32 21.71
CA GLU A 35 -4.61 14.62 22.27
C GLU A 35 -4.31 15.78 21.32
N ARG A 36 -3.14 15.74 20.67
CA ARG A 36 -2.76 16.78 19.70
C ARG A 36 -3.59 16.69 18.42
N MET A 37 -3.81 15.47 17.91
CA MET A 37 -4.65 15.25 16.74
C MET A 37 -6.12 15.61 17.02
N GLU A 38 -6.62 15.31 18.22
CA GLU A 38 -7.96 15.72 18.68
C GLU A 38 -8.08 17.25 18.76
N SER A 39 -7.04 17.92 19.28
CA SER A 39 -6.99 19.39 19.30
C SER A 39 -7.01 19.99 17.89
N ILE A 40 -6.26 19.41 16.95
CA ILE A 40 -6.28 19.81 15.55
C ILE A 40 -7.66 19.57 14.92
N ALA A 41 -8.27 18.41 15.17
CA ALA A 41 -9.60 18.09 14.66
C ALA A 41 -10.66 19.05 15.19
N ASN A 42 -10.64 19.37 16.49
CA ASN A 42 -11.53 20.35 17.11
C ASN A 42 -11.40 21.76 16.46
N LEU A 43 -10.17 22.21 16.20
CA LEU A 43 -9.91 23.48 15.51
C LEU A 43 -10.53 23.53 14.10
N LEU A 44 -10.61 22.37 13.44
CA LEU A 44 -11.16 22.22 12.08
C LEU A 44 -12.66 21.88 12.09
N GLY A 45 -13.32 21.84 13.25
CA GLY A 45 -14.73 21.53 13.41
C GLY A 45 -15.07 20.06 13.28
N ASN A 46 -14.15 19.18 13.71
CA ASN A 46 -14.28 17.74 13.74
C ASN A 46 -14.70 17.14 12.38
N PRO A 47 -13.91 17.34 11.32
CA PRO A 47 -14.27 16.89 9.98
C PRO A 47 -14.42 15.36 9.89
N GLN A 48 -13.72 14.58 10.74
CA GLN A 48 -13.80 13.11 10.80
C GLN A 48 -15.20 12.59 11.15
N ASP A 49 -16.03 13.38 11.81
CA ASP A 49 -17.40 13.01 12.21
C ASP A 49 -18.44 13.26 11.09
N LYS A 50 -18.01 13.82 9.94
CA LYS A 50 -18.90 14.22 8.86
C LYS A 50 -19.02 13.20 7.72
N PHE A 51 -18.29 12.09 7.78
CA PHE A 51 -18.33 11.02 6.79
C PHE A 51 -18.16 9.65 7.47
N ARG A 52 -18.60 8.58 6.82
CA ARG A 52 -18.33 7.23 7.28
C ARG A 52 -16.90 6.83 6.93
N SER A 53 -16.31 5.94 7.72
CA SER A 53 -14.94 5.49 7.48
C SER A 53 -14.78 3.98 7.61
N ILE A 54 -13.75 3.45 6.95
CA ILE A 54 -13.21 2.09 7.13
C ILE A 54 -11.75 2.27 7.50
N HIS A 55 -11.32 1.66 8.60
CA HIS A 55 -9.98 1.88 9.16
C HIS A 55 -9.10 0.67 8.95
N ILE A 56 -7.89 0.87 8.41
CA ILE A 56 -7.01 -0.23 8.01
C ILE A 56 -5.64 -0.09 8.67
N ALA A 57 -5.28 -1.07 9.50
CA ALA A 57 -3.95 -1.25 10.08
C ALA A 57 -3.30 -2.54 9.58
N GLY A 58 -2.04 -2.75 9.94
CA GLY A 58 -1.28 -3.95 9.58
C GLY A 58 0.21 -3.67 9.43
N THR A 59 1.03 -4.69 9.27
CA THR A 59 2.45 -4.53 8.95
C THR A 59 2.59 -4.29 7.45
N ASN A 60 2.20 -5.24 6.62
CA ASN A 60 2.21 -5.17 5.17
C ASN A 60 0.78 -5.25 4.59
N GLY A 61 0.59 -4.87 3.34
CA GLY A 61 -0.68 -5.02 2.64
C GLY A 61 -1.74 -3.94 2.94
N LYS A 62 -1.52 -3.03 3.90
CA LYS A 62 -2.45 -1.94 4.23
C LYS A 62 -2.88 -1.16 2.98
N GLY A 63 -1.91 -0.58 2.27
CA GLY A 63 -2.17 0.21 1.06
C GLY A 63 -2.90 -0.59 0.00
N SER A 64 -2.44 -1.82 -0.34
CA SER A 64 -3.12 -2.67 -1.33
C SER A 64 -4.57 -2.98 -0.93
N THR A 65 -4.81 -3.37 0.34
CA THR A 65 -6.16 -3.63 0.86
C THR A 65 -7.03 -2.37 0.80
N SER A 66 -6.47 -1.20 1.15
CA SER A 66 -7.16 0.09 1.06
C SER A 66 -7.57 0.42 -0.37
N HIS A 67 -6.66 0.25 -1.32
CA HIS A 67 -6.90 0.55 -2.73
C HIS A 67 -7.89 -0.41 -3.37
N ILE A 68 -7.78 -1.73 -3.14
CA ILE A 68 -8.75 -2.70 -3.66
C ILE A 68 -10.15 -2.39 -3.11
N LEU A 69 -10.27 -2.16 -1.80
CA LEU A 69 -11.56 -1.88 -1.19
C LEU A 69 -12.16 -0.56 -1.68
N ALA A 70 -11.36 0.50 -1.75
CA ALA A 70 -11.79 1.80 -2.27
C ALA A 70 -12.24 1.71 -3.73
N SER A 71 -11.52 0.94 -4.56
CA SER A 71 -11.88 0.69 -5.95
C SER A 71 -13.22 -0.02 -6.10
N VAL A 72 -13.43 -1.09 -5.33
CA VAL A 72 -14.72 -1.82 -5.34
C VAL A 72 -15.87 -0.93 -4.91
N LEU A 73 -15.72 -0.18 -3.82
CA LEU A 73 -16.76 0.73 -3.34
C LEU A 73 -17.07 1.85 -4.35
N ASN A 74 -16.02 2.38 -5.01
CA ASN A 74 -16.17 3.37 -6.08
C ASN A 74 -16.95 2.81 -7.28
N GLU A 75 -16.56 1.63 -7.79
CA GLU A 75 -17.24 1.01 -8.92
C GLU A 75 -18.68 0.62 -8.57
N CYS A 76 -18.97 0.27 -7.33
CA CYS A 76 -20.34 0.05 -6.84
C CYS A 76 -21.14 1.36 -6.68
N GLY A 77 -20.58 2.52 -7.00
CA GLY A 77 -21.27 3.79 -7.12
C GLY A 77 -21.25 4.69 -5.88
N LEU A 78 -20.40 4.39 -4.90
CA LEU A 78 -20.18 5.28 -3.76
C LEU A 78 -19.12 6.34 -4.10
N LYS A 79 -19.26 7.52 -3.52
CA LYS A 79 -18.23 8.54 -3.55
C LYS A 79 -17.21 8.25 -2.44
N VAL A 80 -16.03 7.80 -2.82
CA VAL A 80 -15.03 7.27 -1.90
C VAL A 80 -13.90 8.26 -1.70
N GLY A 81 -13.52 8.49 -0.43
CA GLY A 81 -12.25 9.07 -0.04
C GLY A 81 -11.23 7.96 0.23
N LEU A 82 -9.98 8.17 -0.13
CA LEU A 82 -8.88 7.24 0.12
C LEU A 82 -7.69 7.99 0.72
N TYR A 83 -7.29 7.61 1.94
CA TYR A 83 -6.11 8.12 2.61
C TYR A 83 -5.09 7.02 2.81
N THR A 84 -3.90 7.16 2.23
CA THR A 84 -2.83 6.15 2.27
C THR A 84 -1.45 6.78 2.49
N SER A 85 -0.47 5.99 2.91
CA SER A 85 0.90 6.43 3.13
C SER A 85 1.92 5.29 3.00
N PRO A 86 3.18 5.61 2.61
CA PRO A 86 3.67 6.89 2.09
C PRO A 86 3.29 7.11 0.63
N HIS A 87 3.58 8.29 0.06
CA HIS A 87 3.56 8.55 -1.37
C HIS A 87 4.89 8.15 -2.03
N LEU A 88 4.90 7.98 -3.35
CA LEU A 88 6.11 7.73 -4.14
C LEU A 88 6.63 9.02 -4.78
N TRP A 89 5.88 9.65 -5.65
CA TRP A 89 6.33 10.81 -6.45
C TRP A 89 5.62 12.11 -6.08
N ASP A 90 4.31 12.09 -5.86
CA ASP A 90 3.51 13.28 -5.54
C ASP A 90 2.89 13.17 -4.15
N PHE A 91 3.06 14.21 -3.34
CA PHE A 91 2.42 14.32 -2.02
C PHE A 91 0.93 13.99 -2.06
N ARG A 92 0.24 14.40 -3.12
CA ARG A 92 -1.20 14.25 -3.30
C ARG A 92 -1.67 12.81 -3.48
N GLU A 93 -0.76 11.87 -3.76
CA GLU A 93 -1.07 10.43 -3.79
C GLU A 93 -1.70 9.94 -2.48
N ARG A 94 -1.38 10.62 -1.37
CA ARG A 94 -1.90 10.28 -0.04
C ARG A 94 -3.38 10.50 0.12
N ILE A 95 -3.97 11.42 -0.65
CA ILE A 95 -5.35 11.88 -0.49
C ILE A 95 -6.03 11.87 -1.84
N LYS A 96 -6.94 10.92 -2.04
CA LYS A 96 -7.68 10.76 -3.29
C LYS A 96 -9.18 10.72 -3.03
N VAL A 97 -9.95 11.19 -3.99
CA VAL A 97 -11.42 11.13 -3.95
C VAL A 97 -11.95 10.68 -5.29
N SER A 98 -12.97 9.83 -5.28
CA SER A 98 -13.68 9.46 -6.49
C SER A 98 -14.78 10.48 -6.81
N ALA A 99 -15.12 10.60 -8.09
CA ALA A 99 -16.20 11.49 -8.52
C ALA A 99 -17.61 10.89 -8.24
N GLY A 100 -17.70 9.65 -7.77
CA GLY A 100 -18.96 8.89 -7.64
C GLY A 100 -19.30 8.08 -8.89
N ALA A 101 -20.49 7.49 -8.93
CA ALA A 101 -20.94 6.48 -9.88
C ALA A 101 -20.40 6.62 -11.31
N SER A 102 -19.76 5.58 -11.82
CA SER A 102 -19.24 5.41 -13.19
C SER A 102 -18.14 6.37 -13.62
N ALA A 103 -17.54 7.11 -12.72
CA ALA A 103 -16.44 7.98 -13.09
C ALA A 103 -15.13 7.18 -13.12
N SER A 104 -14.29 7.56 -14.07
CA SER A 104 -12.88 7.28 -14.22
C SER A 104 -12.08 7.16 -12.90
N ALA A 105 -10.78 6.99 -13.01
CA ALA A 105 -9.82 6.91 -11.90
C ALA A 105 -10.06 7.94 -10.79
N MET A 106 -9.79 7.53 -9.55
CA MET A 106 -9.82 8.42 -8.39
C MET A 106 -8.84 9.58 -8.58
N GLN A 107 -9.27 10.78 -8.22
CA GLN A 107 -8.49 12.00 -8.40
C GLN A 107 -7.72 12.33 -7.12
N MET A 108 -6.46 12.71 -7.26
CA MET A 108 -5.68 13.28 -6.17
C MET A 108 -6.27 14.62 -5.72
N ILE A 109 -6.13 14.96 -4.45
CA ILE A 109 -6.47 16.27 -3.91
C ILE A 109 -5.90 17.41 -4.77
N GLU A 110 -6.67 18.44 -5.03
CA GLU A 110 -6.23 19.58 -5.85
C GLU A 110 -5.09 20.35 -5.15
N LYS A 111 -4.10 20.80 -5.92
CA LYS A 111 -3.01 21.66 -5.42
C LYS A 111 -3.53 22.91 -4.75
N GLU A 112 -4.61 23.47 -5.28
CA GLU A 112 -5.31 24.64 -4.73
C GLU A 112 -5.86 24.40 -3.33
N TYR A 113 -6.43 23.22 -3.09
CA TYR A 113 -6.94 22.86 -1.77
C TYR A 113 -5.79 22.68 -0.78
N VAL A 114 -4.76 21.96 -1.16
CA VAL A 114 -3.55 21.77 -0.34
C VAL A 114 -2.95 23.11 0.05
N TYR A 115 -2.72 23.99 -0.91
CA TYR A 115 -2.14 25.32 -0.68
C TYR A 115 -2.99 26.14 0.28
N ARG A 116 -4.29 26.27 0.01
CA ARG A 116 -5.22 27.06 0.83
C ARG A 116 -5.32 26.50 2.25
N PHE A 117 -5.46 25.19 2.41
CA PHE A 117 -5.54 24.52 3.71
C PHE A 117 -4.31 24.81 4.57
N LEU A 118 -3.12 24.69 3.96
CA LEU A 118 -1.88 24.95 4.66
C LEU A 118 -1.71 26.42 5.03
N MET A 119 -1.96 27.35 4.10
CA MET A 119 -1.85 28.78 4.36
C MET A 119 -2.81 29.25 5.48
N GLN A 120 -3.99 28.67 5.55
CA GLN A 120 -5.00 29.03 6.58
C GLN A 120 -4.67 28.48 7.97
N ASN A 121 -3.95 27.36 8.07
CA ASN A 121 -3.79 26.64 9.32
C ASN A 121 -2.34 26.53 9.82
N MET A 122 -1.33 26.98 9.05
CA MET A 122 0.06 26.83 9.38
C MET A 122 0.44 27.31 10.78
N ALA A 123 0.02 28.54 11.14
CA ALA A 123 0.34 29.11 12.46
C ALA A 123 -0.23 28.27 13.61
N LYS A 124 -1.43 27.70 13.42
CA LYS A 124 -2.05 26.82 14.43
C LYS A 124 -1.33 25.49 14.55
N PHE A 125 -0.85 24.93 13.44
CA PHE A 125 -0.06 23.71 13.44
C PHE A 125 1.30 23.90 14.11
N GLU A 126 1.92 25.06 13.94
CA GLU A 126 3.14 25.43 14.63
C GLU A 126 2.90 25.60 16.15
N GLU A 127 1.86 26.27 16.56
CA GLU A 127 1.47 26.44 17.96
C GLU A 127 1.23 25.10 18.66
N LEU A 128 0.52 24.18 17.99
CA LEU A 128 0.27 22.83 18.48
C LEU A 128 1.47 21.89 18.31
N GLN A 129 2.56 22.35 17.72
CA GLN A 129 3.72 21.50 17.41
C GLN A 129 3.34 20.22 16.65
N ALA A 130 2.44 20.34 15.69
CA ALA A 130 1.96 19.22 14.92
C ALA A 130 3.09 18.47 14.21
N SER A 131 2.93 17.16 14.01
CA SER A 131 3.79 16.39 13.12
C SER A 131 3.29 16.49 11.67
N PHE A 132 4.16 16.19 10.71
CA PHE A 132 3.78 16.11 9.31
C PHE A 132 2.60 15.15 9.09
N PHE A 133 2.57 14.00 9.80
CA PHE A 133 1.50 13.02 9.64
C PHE A 133 0.16 13.52 10.19
N GLU A 134 0.16 14.23 11.32
CA GLU A 134 -1.05 14.86 11.87
C GLU A 134 -1.61 15.92 10.92
N ILE A 135 -0.75 16.74 10.31
CA ILE A 135 -1.16 17.75 9.33
C ILE A 135 -1.80 17.08 8.10
N THR A 136 -1.18 16.01 7.58
CA THR A 136 -1.71 15.32 6.39
C THR A 136 -2.99 14.56 6.69
N THR A 137 -3.14 13.98 7.89
CA THR A 137 -4.37 13.34 8.36
C THR A 137 -5.51 14.37 8.49
N ALA A 138 -5.24 15.50 9.11
CA ALA A 138 -6.20 16.59 9.25
C ALA A 138 -6.64 17.16 7.89
N MET A 139 -5.70 17.31 6.96
CA MET A 139 -5.99 17.74 5.58
C MET A 139 -6.88 16.72 4.86
N ALA A 140 -6.59 15.41 5.00
CA ALA A 140 -7.40 14.36 4.40
C ALA A 140 -8.84 14.39 4.92
N PHE A 141 -9.02 14.45 6.23
CA PHE A 141 -10.36 14.50 6.84
C PHE A 141 -11.13 15.75 6.43
N SER A 142 -10.46 16.91 6.41
CA SER A 142 -11.08 18.16 5.95
C SER A 142 -11.47 18.10 4.48
N TYR A 143 -10.63 17.49 3.63
CA TYR A 143 -10.91 17.32 2.22
C TYR A 143 -12.07 16.37 1.95
N PHE A 144 -12.12 15.23 2.66
CA PHE A 144 -13.24 14.29 2.56
C PHE A 144 -14.57 14.90 2.98
N CYS A 145 -14.56 15.67 4.07
CA CYS A 145 -15.72 16.46 4.49
C CYS A 145 -16.13 17.49 3.42
N HIS A 146 -15.16 18.25 2.87
CA HIS A 146 -15.39 19.22 1.80
C HIS A 146 -16.00 18.58 0.56
N CYS A 147 -15.47 17.44 0.15
CA CYS A 147 -15.95 16.68 -1.01
C CYS A 147 -17.25 15.92 -0.75
N LYS A 148 -17.71 15.86 0.50
CA LYS A 148 -18.91 15.10 0.92
C LYS A 148 -18.83 13.64 0.45
N VAL A 149 -17.75 12.95 0.81
CA VAL A 149 -17.61 11.53 0.48
C VAL A 149 -18.64 10.69 1.25
N ASP A 150 -19.14 9.63 0.61
CA ASP A 150 -20.03 8.67 1.25
C ASP A 150 -19.31 7.82 2.29
N VAL A 151 -18.07 7.46 1.98
CA VAL A 151 -17.19 6.67 2.84
C VAL A 151 -15.73 7.02 2.57
N ALA A 152 -14.89 7.03 3.61
CA ALA A 152 -13.45 7.14 3.49
C ALA A 152 -12.76 5.83 3.90
N VAL A 153 -11.88 5.30 3.06
CA VAL A 153 -10.97 4.22 3.39
C VAL A 153 -9.67 4.84 3.88
N ILE A 154 -9.32 4.56 5.14
CA ILE A 154 -8.27 5.26 5.88
C ILE A 154 -7.21 4.26 6.34
N GLU A 155 -5.99 4.40 5.83
CA GLU A 155 -4.83 3.62 6.22
C GLU A 155 -4.12 4.27 7.43
N CYS A 156 -3.81 3.47 8.46
CA CYS A 156 -2.90 3.89 9.54
C CYS A 156 -1.47 4.09 9.01
N GLY A 157 -0.80 5.13 9.52
CA GLY A 157 0.61 5.36 9.21
C GLY A 157 1.53 4.39 9.95
N LEU A 158 1.38 4.29 11.28
CA LEU A 158 2.22 3.46 12.14
C LEU A 158 1.42 2.91 13.33
N GLY A 159 1.51 1.59 13.55
CA GLY A 159 0.82 0.93 14.66
C GLY A 159 -0.69 0.89 14.45
N GLY A 160 -1.44 1.58 15.27
CA GLY A 160 -2.89 1.72 15.25
C GLY A 160 -3.39 2.50 16.47
N ARG A 161 -3.13 2.03 17.69
CA ARG A 161 -3.66 2.60 18.94
C ARG A 161 -3.39 4.11 19.09
N LEU A 162 -2.17 4.54 18.80
CA LEU A 162 -1.71 5.93 18.92
C LEU A 162 -1.47 6.59 17.56
N ASP A 163 -1.97 5.97 16.48
CA ASP A 163 -1.89 6.57 15.14
C ASP A 163 -2.85 7.76 15.04
N SER A 164 -2.41 8.83 14.39
CA SER A 164 -3.22 10.06 14.25
C SER A 164 -4.55 9.83 13.56
N THR A 165 -4.69 8.75 12.76
CA THR A 165 -5.97 8.38 12.14
C THR A 165 -6.96 7.79 13.13
N ASN A 166 -6.52 7.34 14.32
CA ASN A 166 -7.35 6.58 15.25
C ASN A 166 -8.34 7.43 16.10
N ILE A 167 -8.54 8.68 15.73
CA ILE A 167 -9.61 9.55 16.27
C ILE A 167 -10.98 9.28 15.62
N ILE A 168 -11.05 8.40 14.61
CA ILE A 168 -12.30 8.02 13.93
C ILE A 168 -13.01 6.87 14.64
N VAL A 169 -14.33 6.78 14.43
CA VAL A 169 -15.15 5.61 14.74
C VAL A 169 -15.61 5.00 13.42
N PRO A 170 -14.93 3.94 12.93
CA PRO A 170 -15.19 3.40 11.60
C PRO A 170 -16.43 2.49 11.57
N GLN A 171 -16.92 2.19 10.37
CA GLN A 171 -17.95 1.17 10.14
C GLN A 171 -17.38 -0.25 10.13
N LEU A 172 -16.07 -0.37 9.90
CA LEU A 172 -15.33 -1.62 9.86
C LEU A 172 -13.85 -1.34 10.14
N SER A 173 -13.21 -2.17 10.98
CA SER A 173 -11.77 -2.17 11.20
C SER A 173 -11.13 -3.37 10.49
N ILE A 174 -9.99 -3.16 9.81
CA ILE A 174 -9.27 -4.24 9.12
C ILE A 174 -7.81 -4.22 9.58
N ILE A 175 -7.28 -5.38 10.01
CA ILE A 175 -5.86 -5.54 10.33
C ILE A 175 -5.29 -6.59 9.38
N THR A 176 -4.49 -6.17 8.41
CA THR A 176 -4.08 -7.01 7.28
C THR A 176 -3.19 -8.18 7.67
N ASN A 177 -2.17 -7.92 8.48
CA ASN A 177 -1.28 -8.95 9.04
C ASN A 177 -0.41 -8.38 10.16
N ILE A 178 0.32 -9.28 10.84
CA ILE A 178 1.30 -8.95 11.86
C ILE A 178 2.66 -9.51 11.44
N GLY A 179 3.66 -8.66 11.50
CA GLY A 179 5.06 -8.99 11.25
C GLY A 179 5.98 -8.00 11.94
N LYS A 180 7.24 -8.36 12.12
CA LYS A 180 8.26 -7.49 12.72
C LYS A 180 8.59 -6.35 11.76
N ASP A 181 8.21 -5.15 12.13
CA ASP A 181 8.59 -3.88 11.53
C ASP A 181 8.40 -2.77 12.57
N HIS A 182 9.22 -1.73 12.53
CA HIS A 182 9.17 -0.62 13.48
C HIS A 182 9.23 -1.06 14.95
N CYS A 183 10.03 -2.10 15.25
CA CYS A 183 10.06 -2.74 16.56
C CYS A 183 10.43 -1.78 17.71
N GLU A 184 11.23 -0.74 17.45
CA GLU A 184 11.57 0.30 18.41
C GLU A 184 10.34 1.04 18.99
N TYR A 185 9.23 1.08 18.24
CA TYR A 185 8.00 1.80 18.59
C TYR A 185 6.85 0.88 18.94
N LEU A 186 6.79 -0.29 18.31
CA LEU A 186 5.64 -1.21 18.42
C LEU A 186 5.92 -2.43 19.31
N GLY A 187 7.19 -2.59 19.73
CA GLY A 187 7.64 -3.76 20.47
C GLY A 187 8.33 -4.80 19.57
N TYR A 188 9.11 -5.65 20.21
CA TYR A 188 9.95 -6.66 19.54
C TYR A 188 9.24 -8.00 19.33
N GLU A 189 8.16 -8.23 20.06
CA GLU A 189 7.36 -9.46 20.02
C GLU A 189 6.06 -9.25 19.23
N LEU A 190 5.64 -10.28 18.46
CA LEU A 190 4.44 -10.18 17.62
C LEU A 190 3.17 -9.83 18.41
N PRO A 191 2.94 -10.34 19.65
CA PRO A 191 1.79 -9.94 20.46
C PRO A 191 1.79 -8.45 20.83
N GLN A 192 2.97 -7.82 21.03
CA GLN A 192 3.07 -6.39 21.32
C GLN A 192 2.65 -5.57 20.09
N ILE A 193 3.17 -5.93 18.90
CA ILE A 193 2.81 -5.31 17.64
C ILE A 193 1.31 -5.49 17.34
N ALA A 194 0.76 -6.68 17.65
CA ALA A 194 -0.66 -6.97 17.52
C ALA A 194 -1.50 -6.07 18.43
N SER A 195 -1.08 -5.86 19.68
CA SER A 195 -1.77 -5.00 20.64
C SER A 195 -1.86 -3.55 20.15
N GLU A 196 -0.76 -3.00 19.60
CA GLU A 196 -0.77 -1.66 19.03
C GLU A 196 -1.74 -1.54 17.83
N LYS A 197 -1.77 -2.55 16.95
CA LYS A 197 -2.69 -2.56 15.81
C LYS A 197 -4.14 -2.82 16.22
N ALA A 198 -4.37 -3.65 17.23
CA ALA A 198 -5.68 -3.93 17.79
C ALA A 198 -6.37 -2.67 18.36
N GLY A 199 -5.61 -1.60 18.64
CA GLY A 199 -6.15 -0.32 19.10
C GLY A 199 -7.13 0.35 18.13
N ILE A 200 -7.21 -0.08 16.86
CA ILE A 200 -8.23 0.41 15.91
C ILE A 200 -9.58 -0.30 16.05
N ILE A 201 -9.65 -1.39 16.79
CA ILE A 201 -10.91 -2.10 17.09
C ILE A 201 -11.71 -1.25 18.07
N LYS A 202 -12.90 -0.81 17.67
CA LYS A 202 -13.78 0.08 18.41
C LYS A 202 -15.01 -0.65 18.91
N GLU A 203 -15.66 -0.09 19.91
CA GLU A 203 -16.85 -0.68 20.53
C GLU A 203 -17.98 -0.93 19.52
N GLY A 204 -18.47 -2.16 19.47
CA GLY A 204 -19.56 -2.59 18.58
C GLY A 204 -19.22 -2.60 17.08
N VAL A 205 -18.01 -2.20 16.68
CA VAL A 205 -17.60 -2.14 15.28
C VAL A 205 -16.99 -3.47 14.84
N PRO A 206 -17.46 -4.10 13.74
CA PRO A 206 -16.86 -5.33 13.22
C PRO A 206 -15.37 -5.18 12.91
N ALA A 207 -14.59 -6.24 13.17
CA ALA A 207 -13.16 -6.29 12.90
C ALA A 207 -12.80 -7.50 12.02
N ILE A 208 -12.02 -7.25 10.96
CA ILE A 208 -11.42 -8.28 10.11
C ILE A 208 -9.94 -8.38 10.41
N ILE A 209 -9.48 -9.57 10.76
CA ILE A 209 -8.07 -9.91 10.90
C ILE A 209 -7.65 -10.68 9.64
N GLY A 210 -6.79 -10.09 8.84
CA GLY A 210 -6.40 -10.61 7.53
C GLY A 210 -5.57 -11.89 7.65
N GLU A 211 -4.42 -11.81 8.27
CA GLU A 211 -3.52 -12.94 8.46
C GLU A 211 -2.97 -12.94 9.89
N ALA A 212 -3.41 -13.89 10.69
CA ALA A 212 -2.87 -14.19 12.01
C ALA A 212 -2.85 -15.71 12.17
N THR A 213 -1.66 -16.28 12.34
CA THR A 213 -1.45 -17.73 12.43
C THR A 213 -0.98 -18.16 13.81
N GLU A 214 -0.31 -17.27 14.54
CA GLU A 214 0.17 -17.56 15.89
C GLU A 214 -0.94 -17.35 16.91
N GLU A 215 -1.18 -18.35 17.77
CA GLU A 215 -2.24 -18.29 18.78
C GLU A 215 -2.04 -17.14 19.78
N SER A 216 -0.79 -16.80 20.09
CA SER A 216 -0.46 -15.64 20.93
C SER A 216 -0.96 -14.32 20.34
N VAL A 217 -0.87 -14.16 19.01
CA VAL A 217 -1.37 -13.00 18.25
C VAL A 217 -2.89 -13.04 18.15
N CYS A 218 -3.46 -14.21 17.84
CA CYS A 218 -4.92 -14.39 17.74
C CYS A 218 -5.61 -14.06 19.06
N ARG A 219 -5.00 -14.43 20.17
CA ARG A 219 -5.51 -14.14 21.52
C ARG A 219 -5.62 -12.64 21.78
N VAL A 220 -4.59 -11.86 21.45
CA VAL A 220 -4.63 -10.39 21.59
C VAL A 220 -5.83 -9.78 20.86
N PHE A 221 -6.11 -10.22 19.64
CA PHE A 221 -7.25 -9.72 18.88
C PHE A 221 -8.59 -10.15 19.47
N ARG A 222 -8.72 -11.41 19.92
CA ARG A 222 -9.95 -11.89 20.56
C ARG A 222 -10.23 -11.14 21.87
N GLU A 223 -9.22 -10.96 22.72
CA GLU A 223 -9.35 -10.23 23.99
C GLU A 223 -9.74 -8.77 23.74
N ARG A 224 -9.11 -8.11 22.77
CA ARG A 224 -9.48 -6.74 22.42
C ARG A 224 -10.89 -6.65 21.85
N ALA A 225 -11.27 -7.53 20.95
CA ALA A 225 -12.62 -7.57 20.39
C ALA A 225 -13.68 -7.82 21.47
N GLN A 226 -13.42 -8.75 22.38
CA GLN A 226 -14.28 -9.01 23.52
C GLN A 226 -14.45 -7.78 24.42
N SER A 227 -13.34 -7.08 24.73
CA SER A 227 -13.39 -5.86 25.55
C SER A 227 -14.17 -4.71 24.90
N CYS A 228 -14.32 -4.74 23.59
CA CYS A 228 -15.04 -3.75 22.77
C CYS A 228 -16.40 -4.25 22.29
N ASN A 229 -16.89 -5.41 22.72
CA ASN A 229 -18.09 -6.05 22.16
C ASN A 229 -18.09 -6.05 20.61
N SER A 230 -16.93 -6.18 19.99
CA SER A 230 -16.72 -6.10 18.55
C SER A 230 -16.87 -7.50 17.93
N PRO A 231 -17.72 -7.71 16.93
CA PRO A 231 -17.67 -8.91 16.10
C PRO A 231 -16.31 -9.04 15.43
N ILE A 232 -15.65 -10.19 15.57
CA ILE A 232 -14.32 -10.42 15.00
C ILE A 232 -14.32 -11.61 14.05
N HIS A 233 -13.69 -11.43 12.88
CA HIS A 233 -13.56 -12.45 11.86
C HIS A 233 -12.10 -12.55 11.41
N PHE A 234 -11.56 -13.75 11.41
CA PHE A 234 -10.23 -14.05 10.87
C PHE A 234 -10.38 -14.46 9.41
N SER A 235 -9.82 -13.69 8.46
CA SER A 235 -10.00 -13.98 7.04
C SER A 235 -9.40 -15.32 6.62
N ASN A 236 -8.39 -15.81 7.35
CA ASN A 236 -7.77 -17.11 7.13
C ASN A 236 -8.56 -18.31 7.72
N SER A 237 -9.69 -18.06 8.41
CA SER A 237 -10.58 -19.12 8.88
C SER A 237 -11.47 -19.71 7.79
N ALA A 238 -11.54 -19.06 6.63
CA ALA A 238 -12.31 -19.52 5.47
C ALA A 238 -11.55 -19.23 4.18
N SER A 239 -11.86 -19.96 3.13
CA SER A 239 -11.31 -19.77 1.78
C SER A 239 -11.85 -18.49 1.13
N PRO A 240 -11.19 -17.94 0.10
CA PRO A 240 -11.74 -16.84 -0.68
C PRO A 240 -13.13 -17.14 -1.28
N GLN A 241 -13.38 -18.39 -1.67
CA GLN A 241 -14.68 -18.85 -2.18
C GLN A 241 -15.79 -18.76 -1.13
N GLU A 242 -15.50 -19.20 0.10
CA GLU A 242 -16.44 -19.13 1.20
C GLU A 242 -16.76 -17.69 1.59
N TRP A 243 -15.76 -16.80 1.62
CA TRP A 243 -15.99 -15.37 1.85
C TRP A 243 -16.79 -14.71 0.73
N LEU A 244 -16.53 -15.05 -0.53
CA LEU A 244 -17.31 -14.56 -1.66
C LEU A 244 -18.75 -15.09 -1.61
N SER A 245 -18.93 -16.36 -1.30
CA SER A 245 -20.26 -16.96 -1.11
C SER A 245 -21.04 -16.25 0.00
N LEU A 246 -20.41 -16.02 1.15
CA LEU A 246 -21.02 -15.28 2.25
C LEU A 246 -21.40 -13.86 1.86
N TYR A 247 -20.51 -13.15 1.14
CA TYR A 247 -20.77 -11.82 0.62
C TYR A 247 -22.03 -11.80 -0.28
N LEU A 248 -22.10 -12.70 -1.26
CA LEU A 248 -23.23 -12.79 -2.19
C LEU A 248 -24.54 -13.17 -1.46
N ASN A 249 -24.47 -14.12 -0.52
CA ASN A 249 -25.62 -14.52 0.31
C ASN A 249 -26.15 -13.35 1.16
N ASN A 250 -25.28 -12.53 1.71
CA ASN A 250 -25.68 -11.35 2.48
C ASN A 250 -26.34 -10.27 1.59
N LEU A 251 -26.01 -10.22 0.30
CA LEU A 251 -26.67 -9.32 -0.66
C LEU A 251 -27.99 -9.88 -1.18
N SER A 252 -28.05 -11.18 -1.50
CA SER A 252 -29.25 -11.85 -2.04
C SER A 252 -29.20 -13.38 -1.80
N PRO A 253 -29.89 -13.88 -0.76
CA PRO A 253 -29.89 -15.31 -0.44
C PRO A 253 -30.41 -16.23 -1.55
N ALA A 254 -31.22 -15.70 -2.47
CA ALA A 254 -31.87 -16.47 -3.55
C ALA A 254 -31.03 -16.66 -4.81
N SER A 255 -29.83 -16.05 -4.91
CA SER A 255 -29.07 -15.93 -6.16
C SER A 255 -27.61 -16.38 -6.06
N SER A 256 -27.26 -17.24 -5.10
CA SER A 256 -25.87 -17.67 -4.94
C SER A 256 -25.46 -18.67 -6.03
N PRO A 257 -24.36 -18.39 -6.78
CA PRO A 257 -23.75 -19.34 -7.69
C PRO A 257 -23.30 -20.62 -6.97
N ASP A 258 -23.16 -21.72 -7.67
CA ASP A 258 -22.63 -22.94 -7.09
C ASP A 258 -21.09 -22.82 -6.80
N ALA A 259 -20.56 -23.79 -6.07
CA ALA A 259 -19.14 -23.74 -5.65
C ALA A 259 -18.16 -23.81 -6.84
N ALA A 260 -18.52 -24.48 -7.93
CA ALA A 260 -17.69 -24.61 -9.13
C ALA A 260 -17.67 -23.28 -9.91
N GLU A 261 -18.81 -22.64 -10.06
CA GLU A 261 -18.94 -21.32 -10.68
C GLU A 261 -18.15 -20.26 -9.91
N LEU A 262 -18.25 -20.26 -8.57
CA LEU A 262 -17.48 -19.35 -7.72
C LEU A 262 -15.98 -19.60 -7.82
N SER A 263 -15.53 -20.86 -7.88
CA SER A 263 -14.13 -21.21 -8.04
C SER A 263 -13.59 -20.72 -9.39
N ALA A 264 -14.31 -20.99 -10.48
CA ALA A 264 -13.94 -20.54 -11.82
C ALA A 264 -13.90 -19.00 -11.91
N PHE A 265 -14.89 -18.32 -11.33
CA PHE A 265 -14.91 -16.85 -11.27
C PHE A 265 -13.70 -16.30 -10.52
N LEU A 266 -13.37 -16.84 -9.33
CA LEU A 266 -12.21 -16.36 -8.54
C LEU A 266 -10.89 -16.61 -9.25
N GLN A 267 -10.71 -17.74 -9.92
CA GLN A 267 -9.51 -18.00 -10.73
C GLN A 267 -9.37 -16.95 -11.84
N GLN A 268 -10.46 -16.67 -12.55
CA GLN A 268 -10.48 -15.64 -13.58
C GLN A 268 -10.21 -14.26 -13.00
N LEU A 269 -10.85 -13.90 -11.89
CA LEU A 269 -10.68 -12.61 -11.21
C LEU A 269 -9.21 -12.39 -10.82
N VAL A 270 -8.60 -13.36 -10.12
CA VAL A 270 -7.19 -13.30 -9.70
C VAL A 270 -6.24 -13.18 -10.90
N SER A 271 -6.50 -13.90 -11.99
CA SER A 271 -5.65 -13.84 -13.19
C SER A 271 -5.70 -12.48 -13.92
N ARG A 272 -6.76 -11.71 -13.72
CA ARG A 272 -6.98 -10.40 -14.33
C ARG A 272 -6.61 -9.22 -13.44
N MET A 273 -6.34 -9.45 -12.16
CA MET A 273 -5.92 -8.37 -11.27
C MET A 273 -4.70 -7.64 -11.82
N ASP A 274 -4.75 -6.33 -11.84
CA ASP A 274 -3.60 -5.48 -12.18
C ASP A 274 -2.53 -5.49 -11.07
N LEU A 275 -2.91 -5.81 -9.84
CA LEU A 275 -2.02 -6.06 -8.70
C LEU A 275 -1.54 -7.53 -8.72
N ARG A 276 -0.38 -7.80 -9.34
CA ARG A 276 0.08 -9.15 -9.71
C ARG A 276 0.98 -9.86 -8.69
N GLY A 277 1.38 -9.20 -7.60
CA GLY A 277 2.15 -9.86 -6.53
C GLY A 277 1.37 -11.01 -5.90
N SER A 278 1.99 -12.17 -5.68
CA SER A 278 1.33 -13.35 -5.09
C SER A 278 0.71 -13.07 -3.72
N TYR A 279 1.30 -12.15 -2.97
CA TYR A 279 0.78 -11.67 -1.68
C TYR A 279 -0.56 -10.93 -1.80
N GLN A 280 -0.97 -10.49 -2.98
CA GLN A 280 -2.26 -9.82 -3.20
C GLN A 280 -3.45 -10.76 -3.01
N GLN A 281 -3.26 -12.08 -3.15
CA GLN A 281 -4.32 -13.05 -2.85
C GLN A 281 -4.72 -13.02 -1.37
N LYS A 282 -3.76 -12.76 -0.46
CA LYS A 282 -4.04 -12.60 0.98
C LYS A 282 -4.79 -11.30 1.25
N ASN A 283 -4.40 -10.21 0.57
CA ASN A 283 -5.09 -8.94 0.66
C ASN A 283 -6.52 -9.05 0.10
N LEU A 284 -6.71 -9.71 -1.04
CA LEU A 284 -8.02 -9.97 -1.63
C LEU A 284 -8.92 -10.76 -0.68
N ARG A 285 -8.39 -11.81 -0.02
CA ARG A 285 -9.16 -12.58 0.97
C ARG A 285 -9.66 -11.69 2.11
N ALA A 286 -8.81 -10.79 2.62
CA ALA A 286 -9.21 -9.84 3.65
C ALA A 286 -10.28 -8.84 3.13
N VAL A 287 -10.19 -8.41 1.87
CA VAL A 287 -11.19 -7.56 1.22
C VAL A 287 -12.52 -8.30 1.08
N LEU A 288 -12.53 -9.56 0.63
CA LEU A 288 -13.77 -10.35 0.50
C LEU A 288 -14.44 -10.55 1.86
N ALA A 289 -13.65 -10.82 2.92
CA ALA A 289 -14.16 -10.89 4.29
C ALA A 289 -14.74 -9.53 4.74
N ALA A 290 -14.08 -8.43 4.42
CA ALA A 290 -14.55 -7.08 4.72
C ALA A 290 -15.87 -6.77 3.99
N LEU A 291 -15.96 -7.08 2.70
CA LEU A 291 -17.17 -6.86 1.89
C LEU A 291 -18.35 -7.70 2.40
N SER A 292 -18.11 -8.94 2.91
CA SER A 292 -19.16 -9.76 3.52
C SER A 292 -19.79 -9.07 4.74
N GLN A 293 -18.98 -8.37 5.54
CA GLN A 293 -19.48 -7.63 6.70
C GLN A 293 -20.15 -6.31 6.30
N LEU A 294 -19.59 -5.58 5.32
CA LEU A 294 -20.20 -4.37 4.78
C LEU A 294 -21.57 -4.65 4.13
N ALA A 295 -21.75 -5.83 3.53
CA ALA A 295 -23.02 -6.25 2.96
C ALA A 295 -24.15 -6.43 4.01
N LEU A 296 -23.82 -6.60 5.28
CA LEU A 296 -24.78 -6.63 6.38
C LEU A 296 -25.20 -5.23 6.84
N ASN A 297 -24.43 -4.21 6.52
CA ASN A 297 -24.73 -2.83 6.88
C ASN A 297 -25.69 -2.22 5.83
N PRO A 298 -26.90 -1.81 6.20
CA PRO A 298 -27.92 -1.30 5.24
C PRO A 298 -27.43 -0.17 4.36
N TYR A 299 -26.51 0.66 4.86
CA TYR A 299 -25.96 1.77 4.10
C TYR A 299 -25.13 1.31 2.89
N PHE A 300 -24.31 0.26 3.05
CA PHE A 300 -23.47 -0.29 1.96
C PHE A 300 -24.21 -1.30 1.10
N ALA A 301 -25.12 -2.06 1.70
CA ALA A 301 -25.78 -3.20 1.06
C ALA A 301 -26.43 -2.86 -0.26
N GLU A 302 -27.08 -1.71 -0.40
CA GLU A 302 -27.76 -1.32 -1.64
C GLU A 302 -26.76 -1.01 -2.76
N ALA A 303 -25.71 -0.24 -2.48
CA ALA A 303 -24.68 0.08 -3.46
C ALA A 303 -23.94 -1.20 -3.90
N LEU A 304 -23.54 -2.03 -2.93
CA LEU A 304 -22.90 -3.33 -3.21
C LEU A 304 -23.81 -4.26 -4.02
N ARG A 305 -25.10 -4.30 -3.72
CA ARG A 305 -26.08 -5.11 -4.48
C ARG A 305 -26.15 -4.64 -5.93
N ARG A 306 -26.29 -3.36 -6.17
CA ARG A 306 -26.33 -2.79 -7.54
C ARG A 306 -25.05 -3.07 -8.31
N GLY A 307 -23.89 -2.97 -7.64
CA GLY A 307 -22.57 -3.18 -8.25
C GLY A 307 -22.18 -4.64 -8.45
N THR A 308 -22.91 -5.61 -7.83
CA THR A 308 -22.50 -7.02 -7.81
C THR A 308 -23.53 -7.94 -8.49
N LEU A 309 -24.82 -7.70 -8.27
CA LEU A 309 -25.86 -8.59 -8.77
C LEU A 309 -26.20 -8.28 -10.24
N ALA A 310 -25.63 -9.08 -11.15
CA ALA A 310 -25.89 -9.05 -12.56
C ALA A 310 -25.93 -10.49 -13.11
N ALA A 311 -26.40 -10.65 -14.34
CA ALA A 311 -26.50 -11.96 -14.99
C ALA A 311 -25.16 -12.71 -15.11
N LYS A 312 -24.04 -11.98 -15.11
CA LYS A 312 -22.68 -12.55 -15.11
C LYS A 312 -21.80 -11.79 -14.11
N LEU A 313 -21.40 -12.45 -13.05
CA LEU A 313 -20.57 -11.86 -11.99
C LEU A 313 -19.26 -11.26 -12.52
N ALA A 314 -18.64 -11.87 -13.51
CA ALA A 314 -17.40 -11.41 -14.15
C ALA A 314 -17.52 -10.08 -14.94
N ALA A 315 -18.73 -9.60 -15.20
CA ALA A 315 -18.98 -8.35 -15.91
C ALA A 315 -19.53 -7.25 -14.99
N THR A 316 -19.39 -7.42 -13.68
CA THR A 316 -19.93 -6.48 -12.69
C THR A 316 -18.94 -5.37 -12.32
N PRO A 317 -19.43 -4.22 -11.86
CA PRO A 317 -18.60 -3.20 -11.21
C PRO A 317 -17.75 -3.75 -10.07
N PHE A 318 -18.28 -4.70 -9.29
CA PHE A 318 -17.54 -5.40 -8.23
C PHE A 318 -16.27 -6.10 -8.78
N ALA A 319 -16.43 -6.91 -9.86
CA ALA A 319 -15.30 -7.60 -10.47
C ALA A 319 -14.28 -6.60 -11.03
N LYS A 320 -14.74 -5.60 -11.78
CA LYS A 320 -13.90 -4.52 -12.32
C LYS A 320 -13.13 -3.78 -11.23
N GLY A 321 -13.76 -3.47 -10.10
CA GLY A 321 -13.13 -2.80 -8.97
C GLY A 321 -11.95 -3.59 -8.38
N ILE A 322 -11.97 -4.93 -8.47
CA ILE A 322 -10.87 -5.80 -8.04
C ILE A 322 -9.82 -5.94 -9.15
N GLU A 323 -10.26 -6.19 -10.39
CA GLU A 323 -9.37 -6.42 -11.54
C GLU A 323 -8.48 -5.19 -11.85
N GLU A 324 -9.03 -3.98 -11.71
CA GLU A 324 -8.41 -2.72 -12.11
C GLU A 324 -8.09 -1.80 -10.92
N ALA A 325 -7.89 -2.36 -9.74
CA ALA A 325 -7.73 -1.60 -8.51
C ALA A 325 -6.56 -0.59 -8.56
N SER A 326 -5.42 -0.98 -9.12
CA SER A 326 -4.27 -0.10 -9.30
C SER A 326 -4.59 1.03 -10.28
N ARG A 327 -5.15 0.70 -11.44
CA ARG A 327 -5.53 1.68 -12.48
C ARG A 327 -6.58 2.68 -12.00
N ILE A 328 -7.61 2.21 -11.27
CA ILE A 328 -8.70 3.07 -10.77
C ILE A 328 -8.21 4.00 -9.68
N THR A 329 -7.34 3.52 -8.81
CA THR A 329 -6.92 4.27 -7.61
C THR A 329 -5.54 4.89 -7.74
N GLY A 330 -4.78 4.61 -8.81
CA GLY A 330 -3.42 5.09 -9.00
C GLY A 330 -2.46 4.55 -7.93
N LEU A 331 -2.52 3.25 -7.62
CA LEU A 331 -1.55 2.59 -6.75
C LEU A 331 -0.36 2.12 -7.57
N HIS A 332 0.84 2.53 -7.19
CA HIS A 332 2.08 2.16 -7.86
C HIS A 332 3.05 1.42 -6.94
N GLY A 333 4.08 0.77 -7.53
CA GLY A 333 5.16 0.11 -6.82
C GLY A 333 4.75 -1.16 -6.06
N ARG A 334 3.79 -1.91 -6.58
CA ARG A 334 3.34 -3.20 -6.01
C ARG A 334 3.41 -4.30 -7.06
N TRP A 335 4.57 -4.91 -7.24
CA TRP A 335 4.85 -5.88 -8.30
C TRP A 335 4.49 -5.30 -9.66
N GLU A 336 4.95 -4.09 -9.90
CA GLU A 336 4.57 -3.31 -11.07
C GLU A 336 5.51 -3.57 -12.23
N HIS A 337 4.94 -3.85 -13.41
CA HIS A 337 5.69 -4.08 -14.63
C HIS A 337 5.98 -2.75 -15.33
N LEU A 338 7.23 -2.58 -15.71
CA LEU A 338 7.72 -1.43 -16.48
C LEU A 338 8.27 -1.89 -17.83
N VAL A 339 8.32 -0.97 -18.78
CA VAL A 339 8.99 -1.15 -20.07
C VAL A 339 10.05 -0.08 -20.25
N ALA A 340 11.17 -0.43 -20.89
CA ALA A 340 12.18 0.53 -21.33
C ALA A 340 12.02 0.74 -22.85
N ASP A 341 11.84 1.98 -23.29
CA ASP A 341 11.78 2.33 -24.71
C ASP A 341 13.18 2.29 -25.37
N SER A 342 13.25 2.58 -26.67
CA SER A 342 14.50 2.54 -27.44
C SER A 342 15.55 3.56 -26.97
N GLU A 343 15.15 4.58 -26.22
CA GLU A 343 16.04 5.59 -25.63
C GLU A 343 16.41 5.23 -24.16
N GLY A 344 15.89 4.12 -23.64
CA GLY A 344 16.12 3.67 -22.27
C GLY A 344 15.28 4.41 -21.22
N ARG A 345 14.21 5.10 -21.61
CA ARG A 345 13.28 5.72 -20.66
C ARG A 345 12.28 4.68 -20.14
N LEU A 346 11.95 4.79 -18.85
CA LEU A 346 11.00 3.89 -18.22
C LEU A 346 9.57 4.37 -18.37
N HIS A 347 8.67 3.44 -18.66
CA HIS A 347 7.23 3.65 -18.76
C HIS A 347 6.50 2.54 -17.98
N PHE A 348 5.28 2.84 -17.52
CA PHE A 348 4.41 1.76 -17.02
C PHE A 348 4.03 0.81 -18.16
N ALA A 349 4.04 -0.48 -17.94
CA ALA A 349 3.66 -1.47 -18.96
C ALA A 349 2.18 -1.36 -19.39
N SER A 350 1.36 -0.70 -18.58
CA SER A 350 -0.03 -0.34 -18.91
C SER A 350 -0.14 0.84 -19.88
N SER A 351 0.95 1.56 -20.16
CA SER A 351 1.00 2.65 -21.14
C SER A 351 1.07 2.10 -22.58
N SER A 352 0.87 2.98 -23.56
CA SER A 352 1.04 2.65 -24.98
C SER A 352 2.50 2.68 -25.47
N ALA A 353 3.46 2.80 -24.56
CA ALA A 353 4.89 2.86 -24.91
C ALA A 353 5.35 1.49 -25.45
N GLU A 354 6.05 1.52 -26.59
CA GLU A 354 6.67 0.33 -27.16
C GLU A 354 7.98 0.00 -26.44
N ALA A 355 8.18 -1.30 -26.15
CA ALA A 355 9.42 -1.78 -25.56
C ALA A 355 10.55 -1.73 -26.59
N GLY A 356 11.60 -0.96 -26.30
CA GLY A 356 12.84 -0.91 -27.08
C GLY A 356 13.84 -1.98 -26.64
N TYR A 357 13.77 -2.42 -25.38
CA TYR A 357 14.60 -3.46 -24.79
C TYR A 357 13.77 -4.70 -24.46
N GLN A 358 14.31 -5.87 -24.82
CA GLN A 358 13.68 -7.18 -24.50
C GLN A 358 14.05 -7.61 -23.08
N VAL A 359 13.56 -6.89 -22.09
CA VAL A 359 13.75 -7.16 -20.67
C VAL A 359 12.42 -7.04 -19.95
N GLU A 360 12.12 -7.97 -19.06
CA GLU A 360 11.01 -7.85 -18.14
C GLU A 360 11.47 -7.08 -16.91
N ILE A 361 10.88 -5.91 -16.66
CA ILE A 361 11.23 -5.05 -15.54
C ILE A 361 10.09 -5.07 -14.54
N ILE A 362 10.39 -5.41 -13.28
CA ILE A 362 9.44 -5.42 -12.18
C ILE A 362 9.96 -4.49 -11.08
N CYS A 363 9.10 -3.62 -10.54
CA CYS A 363 9.43 -2.87 -9.34
C CYS A 363 8.46 -3.17 -8.19
N ASP A 364 9.00 -3.20 -6.95
CA ASP A 364 8.23 -3.44 -5.74
C ASP A 364 8.83 -2.69 -4.54
N THR A 365 7.96 -2.13 -3.70
CA THR A 365 8.34 -1.36 -2.51
C THR A 365 8.54 -2.21 -1.25
N GLY A 366 8.49 -3.52 -1.34
CA GLY A 366 8.79 -4.44 -0.24
C GLY A 366 10.16 -4.11 0.40
N HIS A 367 10.20 -4.06 1.75
CA HIS A 367 11.37 -3.51 2.44
C HIS A 367 11.67 -4.16 3.81
N ASN A 368 10.94 -5.19 4.19
CA ASN A 368 11.13 -5.93 5.44
C ASN A 368 11.14 -7.45 5.18
N ALA A 369 11.59 -8.22 6.16
CA ALA A 369 11.70 -9.68 6.03
C ALA A 369 10.36 -10.34 5.66
N HIS A 370 9.26 -9.90 6.29
CA HIS A 370 7.94 -10.46 6.00
C HIS A 370 7.50 -10.19 4.53
N GLY A 371 7.86 -9.06 3.95
CA GLY A 371 7.65 -8.75 2.54
C GLY A 371 8.52 -9.61 1.63
N PHE A 372 9.84 -9.67 1.90
CA PHE A 372 10.79 -10.44 1.09
C PHE A 372 10.58 -11.96 1.17
N ALA A 373 10.03 -12.48 2.24
CA ALA A 373 9.61 -13.89 2.31
C ALA A 373 8.63 -14.29 1.20
N GLN A 374 7.94 -13.35 0.60
CA GLN A 374 7.01 -13.60 -0.51
C GLN A 374 7.56 -13.08 -1.84
N THR A 375 8.01 -11.83 -1.91
CA THR A 375 8.56 -11.25 -3.15
C THR A 375 9.84 -11.96 -3.59
N GLY A 376 10.73 -12.32 -2.68
CA GLY A 376 11.96 -13.05 -2.99
C GLY A 376 11.69 -14.42 -3.63
N VAL A 377 10.76 -15.17 -3.08
CA VAL A 377 10.32 -16.46 -3.63
C VAL A 377 9.69 -16.29 -5.02
N GLN A 378 8.84 -15.29 -5.19
CA GLN A 378 8.19 -15.03 -6.48
C GLN A 378 9.19 -14.60 -7.55
N ILE A 379 10.16 -13.73 -7.23
CA ILE A 379 11.22 -13.32 -8.14
C ILE A 379 12.07 -14.53 -8.55
N ALA A 380 12.50 -15.35 -7.58
CA ALA A 380 13.29 -16.54 -7.83
C ALA A 380 12.56 -17.54 -8.74
N ALA A 381 11.27 -17.79 -8.47
CA ALA A 381 10.43 -18.66 -9.28
C ALA A 381 10.26 -18.13 -10.71
N LEU A 382 10.07 -16.83 -10.88
CA LEU A 382 9.93 -16.19 -12.19
C LEU A 382 11.25 -16.25 -12.97
N ALA A 383 12.41 -16.09 -12.30
CA ALA A 383 13.73 -16.20 -12.90
C ALA A 383 14.08 -17.65 -13.28
N ALA A 384 13.69 -18.63 -12.45
CA ALA A 384 13.89 -20.05 -12.75
C ALA A 384 13.11 -20.49 -14.00
N GLY A 385 11.97 -19.85 -14.27
CA GLY A 385 11.11 -20.16 -15.43
C GLY A 385 10.55 -21.59 -15.38
N THR A 386 9.78 -21.96 -16.40
CA THR A 386 9.25 -23.33 -16.58
C THR A 386 10.15 -24.19 -17.47
N ASP A 387 10.79 -23.60 -18.48
CA ASP A 387 11.58 -24.31 -19.48
C ASP A 387 13.08 -24.03 -19.33
N LEU A 388 13.45 -22.75 -19.31
CA LEU A 388 14.84 -22.31 -19.18
C LEU A 388 14.95 -21.16 -18.17
N PRO A 389 15.94 -21.21 -17.26
CA PRO A 389 16.21 -20.11 -16.35
C PRO A 389 16.64 -18.84 -17.11
N ARG A 390 16.12 -17.70 -16.64
CA ARG A 390 16.45 -16.36 -17.15
C ARG A 390 17.52 -15.73 -16.27
N ARG A 391 18.34 -14.89 -16.82
CA ARG A 391 19.30 -14.14 -16.01
C ARG A 391 18.56 -13.08 -15.18
N LEU A 392 18.79 -13.09 -13.86
CA LEU A 392 18.19 -12.19 -12.90
C LEU A 392 19.18 -11.10 -12.49
N ILE A 393 18.82 -9.86 -12.72
CA ILE A 393 19.51 -8.66 -12.25
C ILE A 393 18.64 -7.97 -11.20
N MET A 394 19.26 -7.56 -10.08
CA MET A 394 18.58 -6.93 -8.96
C MET A 394 19.17 -5.52 -8.73
N ILE A 395 18.42 -4.46 -9.02
CA ILE A 395 18.74 -3.10 -8.53
C ILE A 395 18.15 -2.98 -7.13
N PHE A 396 19.01 -3.07 -6.11
CA PHE A 396 18.60 -3.23 -4.73
C PHE A 396 19.18 -2.15 -3.81
N GLY A 397 18.31 -1.49 -3.04
CA GLY A 397 18.69 -0.52 -2.03
C GLY A 397 17.75 -0.56 -0.83
N CYS A 398 18.26 -0.18 0.35
CA CYS A 398 17.47 -0.15 1.58
C CYS A 398 17.77 1.09 2.42
N VAL A 399 16.98 1.30 3.45
CA VAL A 399 17.27 2.36 4.47
C VAL A 399 18.09 1.77 5.61
N ALA A 400 18.89 2.64 6.24
CA ALA A 400 19.90 2.22 7.22
C ALA A 400 19.31 1.68 8.54
N ASP A 401 18.11 2.08 8.88
CA ASP A 401 17.38 1.70 10.10
C ASP A 401 16.54 0.42 9.96
N LYS A 402 16.66 -0.30 8.85
CA LYS A 402 15.99 -1.59 8.68
C LYS A 402 16.89 -2.76 9.06
N ASP A 403 16.28 -3.81 9.57
CA ASP A 403 16.95 -5.07 9.91
C ASP A 403 17.34 -5.83 8.62
N LEU A 404 18.50 -5.45 8.07
CA LEU A 404 19.04 -6.07 6.86
C LEU A 404 19.42 -7.55 7.07
N ASP A 405 19.83 -7.94 8.29
CA ASP A 405 20.27 -9.30 8.57
C ASP A 405 19.11 -10.32 8.46
N SER A 406 17.89 -9.89 8.79
CA SER A 406 16.69 -10.69 8.57
C SER A 406 16.23 -10.73 7.11
N VAL A 407 16.63 -9.74 6.28
CA VAL A 407 16.26 -9.66 4.85
C VAL A 407 17.24 -10.46 3.97
N ILE A 408 18.54 -10.39 4.23
CA ILE A 408 19.57 -11.04 3.39
C ILE A 408 19.26 -12.52 3.07
N PRO A 409 18.87 -13.39 4.05
CA PRO A 409 18.56 -14.79 3.77
C PRO A 409 17.36 -15.01 2.84
N LEU A 410 16.52 -13.99 2.64
CA LEU A 410 15.31 -14.04 1.82
C LEU A 410 15.49 -13.45 0.42
N LEU A 411 16.67 -12.88 0.16
CA LEU A 411 17.01 -12.36 -1.16
C LEU A 411 17.32 -13.53 -2.12
N PRO A 412 16.90 -13.47 -3.40
CA PRO A 412 17.30 -14.45 -4.41
C PRO A 412 18.82 -14.49 -4.55
N ASN A 413 19.41 -15.66 -4.37
CA ASN A 413 20.85 -15.87 -4.62
C ASN A 413 21.02 -16.88 -5.75
N GLU A 414 21.06 -18.18 -5.47
CA GLU A 414 20.98 -19.22 -6.50
C GLU A 414 19.52 -19.68 -6.63
N TYR A 415 18.91 -19.46 -7.79
CA TYR A 415 17.47 -19.70 -8.03
C TYR A 415 17.23 -20.87 -9.00
N ALA A 416 18.30 -21.33 -9.66
CA ALA A 416 18.36 -22.57 -10.44
C ALA A 416 19.81 -23.08 -10.47
N PRO A 417 20.09 -24.38 -10.73
CA PRO A 417 21.45 -24.93 -10.77
C PRO A 417 22.39 -24.13 -11.69
N GLY A 418 23.40 -23.48 -11.11
CA GLY A 418 24.36 -22.64 -11.82
C GLY A 418 23.86 -21.23 -12.20
N TYR A 419 22.64 -20.86 -11.84
CA TYR A 419 22.09 -19.53 -12.09
C TYR A 419 21.98 -18.72 -10.81
N LYS A 420 22.80 -17.68 -10.71
CA LYS A 420 22.85 -16.76 -9.57
C LYS A 420 22.35 -15.37 -9.96
N ALA A 421 21.63 -14.74 -9.04
CA ALA A 421 21.23 -13.33 -9.18
C ALA A 421 22.47 -12.43 -9.12
N TYR A 422 22.46 -11.36 -9.91
CA TYR A 422 23.50 -10.33 -9.90
C TYR A 422 22.93 -9.03 -9.39
N TYR A 423 23.58 -8.42 -8.39
CA TYR A 423 23.08 -7.26 -7.69
C TYR A 423 23.81 -5.97 -8.10
N LEU A 424 23.06 -4.95 -8.40
CA LEU A 424 23.50 -3.57 -8.46
C LEU A 424 23.01 -2.87 -7.18
N PHE A 425 23.91 -2.70 -6.21
CA PHE A 425 23.57 -2.06 -4.95
C PHE A 425 23.53 -0.56 -5.09
N VAL A 426 22.43 0.08 -4.65
CA VAL A 426 22.17 1.48 -4.88
C VAL A 426 21.91 2.26 -3.58
N ASN A 427 22.22 3.56 -3.62
CA ASN A 427 21.67 4.52 -2.68
C ASN A 427 20.31 4.99 -3.19
N ALA A 428 19.27 4.85 -2.39
CA ALA A 428 18.02 5.56 -2.65
C ALA A 428 18.16 7.07 -2.32
N SER A 429 17.18 7.87 -2.72
CA SER A 429 17.12 9.28 -2.33
C SER A 429 16.83 9.41 -0.81
N GLY A 430 17.40 10.46 -0.17
CA GLY A 430 17.11 10.85 1.19
C GLY A 430 18.17 10.45 2.23
N SER A 431 18.12 11.12 3.36
CA SER A 431 19.12 11.02 4.45
C SER A 431 19.16 9.66 5.17
N ARG A 432 18.13 8.83 5.00
CA ARG A 432 18.01 7.50 5.60
C ARG A 432 18.57 6.37 4.72
N ALA A 433 18.96 6.67 3.49
CA ALA A 433 19.48 5.64 2.59
C ALA A 433 20.75 4.97 3.16
N MET A 434 20.83 3.65 3.11
CA MET A 434 22.07 2.94 3.37
C MET A 434 23.03 3.18 2.21
N PRO A 435 24.30 3.60 2.46
CA PRO A 435 25.26 3.74 1.38
C PRO A 435 25.46 2.45 0.59
N SER A 436 25.45 2.53 -0.74
CA SER A 436 25.53 1.35 -1.63
C SER A 436 26.75 0.48 -1.36
N GLN A 437 27.88 1.07 -1.03
CA GLN A 437 29.11 0.36 -0.66
C GLN A 437 28.95 -0.43 0.66
N THR A 438 28.26 0.15 1.66
CA THR A 438 27.97 -0.53 2.93
C THR A 438 27.03 -1.70 2.71
N LEU A 439 25.95 -1.49 1.92
CA LEU A 439 25.01 -2.52 1.56
C LEU A 439 25.70 -3.67 0.80
N ALA A 440 26.46 -3.32 -0.23
CA ALA A 440 27.26 -4.29 -1.01
C ALA A 440 28.17 -5.13 -0.12
N LYS A 441 28.95 -4.48 0.78
CA LYS A 441 29.85 -5.20 1.68
C LYS A 441 29.14 -6.26 2.51
N ARG A 442 27.95 -5.95 3.05
CA ARG A 442 27.16 -6.89 3.87
C ARG A 442 26.60 -8.03 3.06
N VAL A 443 26.00 -7.73 1.90
CA VAL A 443 25.32 -8.76 1.07
C VAL A 443 26.36 -9.66 0.37
N LEU A 444 27.45 -9.10 -0.14
CA LEU A 444 28.53 -9.88 -0.75
C LEU A 444 29.22 -10.80 0.25
N ALA A 445 29.39 -10.37 1.51
CA ALA A 445 29.93 -11.22 2.59
C ALA A 445 29.03 -12.43 2.88
N ALA A 446 27.76 -12.40 2.53
CA ALA A 446 26.82 -13.52 2.61
C ALA A 446 26.84 -14.43 1.35
N GLY A 447 27.79 -14.25 0.44
CA GLY A 447 27.98 -15.12 -0.74
C GLY A 447 27.19 -14.74 -1.97
N PHE A 448 26.65 -13.53 -2.04
CA PHE A 448 25.97 -12.98 -3.22
C PHE A 448 26.98 -12.43 -4.24
N SER A 449 26.51 -12.15 -5.45
CA SER A 449 27.28 -11.57 -6.55
C SER A 449 26.74 -10.20 -6.92
N GLY A 450 27.61 -9.24 -7.18
CA GLY A 450 27.17 -7.89 -7.59
C GLY A 450 28.22 -6.82 -7.36
N GLU A 451 27.84 -5.58 -7.56
CA GLU A 451 28.68 -4.39 -7.41
C GLU A 451 27.91 -3.20 -6.84
N ALA A 452 28.62 -2.26 -6.22
CA ALA A 452 28.00 -1.01 -5.72
C ALA A 452 28.05 0.08 -6.79
N ILE A 453 26.94 0.70 -7.06
CA ILE A 453 26.84 1.90 -7.90
C ILE A 453 26.92 3.13 -7.00
N VAL A 454 28.00 3.88 -7.15
CA VAL A 454 28.33 5.00 -6.24
C VAL A 454 27.89 6.32 -6.89
N ALA A 455 26.79 6.88 -6.38
CA ALA A 455 26.31 8.23 -6.69
C ALA A 455 25.42 8.70 -5.53
N GLU A 456 25.10 9.99 -5.43
CA GLU A 456 24.24 10.53 -4.39
C GLU A 456 22.82 9.90 -4.40
N ASN A 457 22.25 9.77 -5.60
CA ASN A 457 21.09 8.91 -5.89
C ASN A 457 21.48 8.00 -7.05
N SER A 458 21.75 6.74 -6.75
CA SER A 458 22.34 5.83 -7.74
C SER A 458 21.34 4.90 -8.43
N VAL A 459 20.03 5.08 -8.22
CA VAL A 459 19.01 4.18 -8.80
C VAL A 459 18.96 4.31 -10.33
N MET A 460 18.77 5.53 -10.85
CA MET A 460 18.81 5.74 -12.31
C MET A 460 20.20 5.46 -12.92
N PRO A 461 21.33 5.93 -12.33
CA PRO A 461 22.66 5.50 -12.77
C PRO A 461 22.86 3.98 -12.81
N ALA A 462 22.29 3.22 -11.88
CA ALA A 462 22.35 1.75 -11.94
C ALA A 462 21.54 1.17 -13.10
N PHE A 463 20.38 1.74 -13.39
CA PHE A 463 19.57 1.34 -14.53
C PHE A 463 20.28 1.65 -15.86
N GLU A 464 20.85 2.84 -16.02
CA GLU A 464 21.66 3.23 -17.16
C GLU A 464 22.91 2.34 -17.32
N HIS A 465 23.60 2.03 -16.21
CA HIS A 465 24.74 1.09 -16.21
C HIS A 465 24.29 -0.31 -16.65
N TYR A 466 23.14 -0.79 -16.17
CA TYR A 466 22.59 -2.07 -16.61
C TYR A 466 22.35 -2.07 -18.12
N LEU A 467 21.65 -1.08 -18.67
CA LEU A 467 21.38 -1.00 -20.12
C LEU A 467 22.67 -0.92 -20.96
N ALA A 468 23.65 -0.12 -20.53
CA ALA A 468 24.86 0.14 -21.30
C ALA A 468 25.87 -1.02 -21.26
N LYS A 469 25.96 -1.79 -20.14
CA LYS A 469 27.04 -2.75 -19.92
C LYS A 469 26.60 -4.18 -19.64
N LEU A 470 25.42 -4.36 -19.07
CA LEU A 470 25.01 -5.69 -18.57
C LEU A 470 23.85 -6.29 -19.35
N TYR A 471 23.02 -5.50 -19.98
CA TYR A 471 21.81 -5.91 -20.68
C TYR A 471 22.03 -7.11 -21.62
N ARG A 472 21.11 -8.07 -21.56
CA ARG A 472 20.94 -9.13 -22.57
C ARG A 472 19.45 -9.33 -22.84
N PRO A 473 19.06 -9.59 -24.11
CA PRO A 473 17.68 -9.92 -24.42
C PRO A 473 17.17 -11.11 -23.58
N GLY A 474 15.98 -10.98 -23.01
CA GLY A 474 15.36 -12.00 -22.16
C GLY A 474 15.70 -11.90 -20.66
N ASP A 475 16.48 -10.90 -20.23
CA ASP A 475 16.75 -10.67 -18.81
C ASP A 475 15.45 -10.45 -18.02
N LEU A 476 15.51 -10.79 -16.74
CA LEU A 476 14.59 -10.33 -15.70
C LEU A 476 15.31 -9.28 -14.83
N LEU A 477 14.80 -8.07 -14.79
CA LEU A 477 15.30 -6.99 -13.95
C LEU A 477 14.31 -6.69 -12.84
N PHE A 478 14.74 -6.80 -11.59
CA PHE A 478 13.95 -6.37 -10.44
C PHE A 478 14.53 -5.11 -9.82
N ILE A 479 13.67 -4.15 -9.48
CA ILE A 479 14.05 -2.87 -8.86
C ILE A 479 13.29 -2.71 -7.55
N GLY A 480 14.00 -2.68 -6.40
CA GLY A 480 13.30 -2.61 -5.13
C GLY A 480 14.19 -2.62 -3.89
N GLY A 481 13.60 -3.07 -2.78
CA GLY A 481 14.22 -3.09 -1.45
C GLY A 481 13.77 -1.94 -0.57
N SER A 482 13.16 -0.90 -1.12
CA SER A 482 12.47 0.14 -0.36
C SER A 482 11.57 1.00 -1.26
N SER A 483 10.59 1.67 -0.66
CA SER A 483 9.79 2.68 -1.36
C SER A 483 10.64 3.84 -1.90
N TYR A 484 11.77 4.15 -1.27
CA TYR A 484 12.68 5.20 -1.74
C TYR A 484 13.42 4.82 -3.03
N VAL A 485 13.71 3.53 -3.21
CA VAL A 485 14.30 3.02 -4.47
C VAL A 485 13.32 3.21 -5.60
N VAL A 486 12.07 2.76 -5.42
CA VAL A 486 11.03 2.91 -6.43
C VAL A 486 10.70 4.39 -6.69
N ALA A 487 10.61 5.20 -5.63
CA ALA A 487 10.39 6.65 -5.76
C ALA A 487 11.53 7.41 -6.46
N SER A 488 12.73 6.81 -6.55
CA SER A 488 13.88 7.40 -7.28
C SER A 488 13.85 7.08 -8.78
N LEU A 489 12.96 6.22 -9.25
CA LEU A 489 12.77 5.95 -10.67
C LEU A 489 12.15 7.16 -11.37
N LYS A 490 12.69 7.48 -12.54
CA LYS A 490 12.09 8.45 -13.46
C LYS A 490 11.25 7.67 -14.48
N ILE A 491 9.94 7.65 -14.24
CA ILE A 491 8.97 6.99 -15.11
C ILE A 491 8.22 8.08 -15.88
N GLU A 492 8.20 7.97 -17.19
CA GLU A 492 7.50 8.91 -18.05
C GLU A 492 5.99 8.89 -17.75
N ASN A 493 5.41 10.08 -17.61
CA ASN A 493 3.99 10.25 -17.25
C ASN A 493 3.57 9.70 -15.87
N ALA A 494 4.52 9.52 -14.94
CA ALA A 494 4.20 9.14 -13.55
C ALA A 494 3.75 10.35 -12.70
N GLN A 495 3.83 11.58 -13.22
CA GLN A 495 3.52 12.83 -12.50
C GLN A 495 2.22 13.49 -12.99
#